data_eb0732b018a0832cfa42da3cb47ba8ad
#
_entry.id   eb0732b018a0832cfa42da3cb47ba8ad
#
_cell.length_a   1.000
_cell.length_b   1.000
_cell.length_c   1.000
_cell.angle_alpha   90.00
_cell.angle_beta   90.00
_cell.angle_gamma   90.00
#
_symmetry.space_group_name_H-M   'P 1'
#
loop_
_entity.id
_entity.type
_entity.pdbx_description
1 polymer ?
#
loop_
_entity_poly.entity_id
_entity_poly.type
_entity_poly.pdbx_seq_one_letter_code
_entity_poly.pdbx_strand_id
1 'polypeptide(L)'
;MDPDYRSDQPGVCPRCGMKLVLGVPDRVEYPLEISQSPELLKPGQDATLTLRAIDPRTDANVRHFEIVHEKLLHLFVVSENLDYFAHIHPTLQPDGSFRQNVCLPYGGMYRLLADFYPSGSVPQLAVGTIFVTGNSSPPHLGASLTPSKAANLTASLRLDPVQPLAGLQTKLIFSLDPATGLQPYLGTWAHMLAASEDLIDLIHVHPFLADGGPTMQFNVIFPRTGFYRVWTQFQRENTVNTTVFTIPVKAL
;
A
#
# COMPACT_ATOMS: atom_id res chain seq x y z
N MET A 1 -5.53 2.44 -8.46
CA MET A 1 -6.79 3.01 -8.96
C MET A 1 -6.64 3.42 -10.41
N ASP A 2 -7.68 3.24 -11.21
CA ASP A 2 -7.71 3.68 -12.61
C ASP A 2 -8.88 4.66 -12.79
N PRO A 3 -8.68 5.97 -12.54
CA PRO A 3 -9.75 6.96 -12.55
C PRO A 3 -10.31 7.24 -13.95
N ASP A 4 -9.61 6.81 -14.99
CA ASP A 4 -9.98 7.09 -16.38
C ASP A 4 -10.81 5.99 -17.03
N TYR A 5 -10.97 4.85 -16.35
CA TYR A 5 -11.81 3.78 -16.87
C TYR A 5 -13.29 4.19 -16.84
N ARG A 6 -13.97 4.06 -17.96
CA ARG A 6 -15.40 4.33 -18.14
C ARG A 6 -16.10 3.12 -18.70
N SER A 7 -17.36 2.92 -18.28
CA SER A 7 -18.23 1.84 -18.78
C SER A 7 -19.67 2.34 -18.81
N ASP A 8 -20.43 1.93 -19.79
CA ASP A 8 -21.87 2.20 -19.88
C ASP A 8 -22.70 1.18 -19.06
N GLN A 9 -22.04 0.20 -18.46
CA GLN A 9 -22.68 -0.83 -17.64
C GLN A 9 -22.15 -0.78 -16.21
N PRO A 10 -22.99 -1.07 -15.21
CA PRO A 10 -22.52 -1.27 -13.86
C PRO A 10 -21.62 -2.50 -13.77
N GLY A 11 -20.67 -2.50 -12.85
CA GLY A 11 -19.73 -3.61 -12.67
C GLY A 11 -18.49 -3.22 -11.89
N VAL A 12 -17.41 -3.92 -12.19
CA VAL A 12 -16.09 -3.65 -11.61
C VAL A 12 -15.10 -3.24 -12.70
N CYS A 13 -14.15 -2.39 -12.33
CA CYS A 13 -13.07 -2.03 -13.24
C CYS A 13 -12.19 -3.26 -13.53
N PRO A 14 -12.03 -3.67 -14.80
CA PRO A 14 -11.25 -4.87 -15.13
C PRO A 14 -9.74 -4.68 -14.91
N ARG A 15 -9.28 -3.43 -14.71
CA ARG A 15 -7.88 -3.11 -14.51
C ARG A 15 -7.47 -3.10 -13.03
N CYS A 16 -8.36 -2.64 -12.12
CA CYS A 16 -8.03 -2.52 -10.71
C CYS A 16 -9.02 -3.23 -9.77
N GLY A 17 -10.05 -3.92 -10.31
CA GLY A 17 -11.02 -4.70 -9.53
C GLY A 17 -12.02 -3.89 -8.71
N MET A 18 -11.97 -2.56 -8.77
CA MET A 18 -12.88 -1.72 -7.98
C MET A 18 -14.26 -1.59 -8.63
N LYS A 19 -15.30 -1.48 -7.78
CA LYS A 19 -16.67 -1.26 -8.21
C LYS A 19 -16.79 0.07 -8.96
N LEU A 20 -17.49 0.04 -10.09
CA LEU A 20 -17.83 1.24 -10.84
C LEU A 20 -18.96 1.98 -10.15
N VAL A 21 -18.83 3.30 -10.06
CA VAL A 21 -19.87 4.18 -9.50
C VAL A 21 -20.59 4.92 -10.61
N LEU A 22 -21.88 5.18 -10.41
CA LEU A 22 -22.70 5.89 -11.40
C LEU A 22 -22.33 7.39 -11.41
N GLY A 23 -22.03 7.91 -12.59
CA GLY A 23 -21.67 9.31 -12.77
C GLY A 23 -20.24 9.63 -12.33
N VAL A 24 -19.96 10.91 -12.14
CA VAL A 24 -18.72 11.42 -11.54
C VAL A 24 -19.05 11.77 -10.09
N PRO A 25 -18.70 10.90 -9.12
CA PRO A 25 -19.00 11.21 -7.72
C PRO A 25 -18.20 12.44 -7.29
N ASP A 26 -18.79 13.24 -6.40
CA ASP A 26 -18.07 14.31 -5.73
C ASP A 26 -16.82 13.75 -5.07
N ARG A 27 -15.68 14.40 -5.28
CA ARG A 27 -14.44 14.08 -4.59
C ARG A 27 -14.56 14.55 -3.15
N VAL A 28 -15.04 13.65 -2.31
CA VAL A 28 -15.17 13.87 -0.86
C VAL A 28 -14.03 13.12 -0.19
N GLU A 29 -13.21 13.82 0.58
CA GLU A 29 -12.19 13.23 1.43
C GLU A 29 -12.83 12.83 2.76
N TYR A 30 -12.58 11.60 3.18
CA TYR A 30 -13.03 11.07 4.46
C TYR A 30 -11.87 11.11 5.45
N PRO A 31 -11.89 12.01 6.44
CA PRO A 31 -10.85 12.03 7.48
C PRO A 31 -10.72 10.67 8.16
N LEU A 32 -9.49 10.26 8.41
CA LEU A 32 -9.18 9.03 9.14
C LEU A 32 -8.65 9.38 10.52
N GLU A 33 -9.44 9.08 11.55
CA GLU A 33 -8.99 9.16 12.93
C GLU A 33 -8.28 7.88 13.32
N ILE A 34 -7.11 8.02 13.94
CA ILE A 34 -6.32 6.89 14.43
C ILE A 34 -6.10 7.07 15.92
N SER A 35 -6.45 6.04 16.68
CA SER A 35 -6.15 5.94 18.10
C SER A 35 -5.48 4.61 18.40
N GLN A 36 -4.82 4.53 19.55
CA GLN A 36 -4.03 3.38 19.94
C GLN A 36 -4.23 3.05 21.41
N SER A 37 -4.07 1.77 21.73
CA SER A 37 -4.07 1.28 23.11
C SER A 37 -2.95 0.26 23.30
N PRO A 38 -2.02 0.45 24.27
CA PRO A 38 -1.94 1.57 25.19
C PRO A 38 -1.66 2.91 24.50
N GLU A 39 -1.91 4.04 25.19
CA GLU A 39 -1.66 5.39 24.67
C GLU A 39 -0.18 5.60 24.29
N LEU A 40 0.73 5.12 25.16
CA LEU A 40 2.16 5.10 24.89
C LEU A 40 2.59 3.75 24.34
N LEU A 41 2.86 3.72 23.04
CA LEU A 41 3.42 2.55 22.38
C LEU A 41 4.88 2.35 22.77
N LYS A 42 5.27 1.09 22.95
CA LYS A 42 6.67 0.71 23.21
C LYS A 42 7.14 -0.33 22.20
N PRO A 43 8.42 -0.32 21.82
CA PRO A 43 8.96 -1.31 20.90
C PRO A 43 8.74 -2.74 21.41
N GLY A 44 8.30 -3.64 20.54
CA GLY A 44 8.11 -5.05 20.84
C GLY A 44 6.95 -5.37 21.77
N GLN A 45 6.09 -4.41 22.09
CA GLN A 45 4.88 -4.64 22.89
C GLN A 45 3.62 -4.72 22.01
N ASP A 46 2.70 -5.58 22.41
CA ASP A 46 1.40 -5.67 21.77
C ASP A 46 0.58 -4.39 22.00
N ALA A 47 -0.03 -3.92 20.95
CA ALA A 47 -0.91 -2.75 20.95
C ALA A 47 -2.08 -2.96 19.99
N THR A 48 -3.15 -2.23 20.20
CA THR A 48 -4.29 -2.19 19.31
C THR A 48 -4.40 -0.83 18.65
N LEU A 49 -4.40 -0.80 17.33
CA LEU A 49 -4.76 0.38 16.53
C LEU A 49 -6.26 0.36 16.28
N THR A 50 -6.90 1.52 16.43
CA THR A 50 -8.30 1.74 16.08
C THR A 50 -8.36 2.87 15.07
N LEU A 51 -8.97 2.59 13.91
CA LEU A 51 -9.11 3.54 12.81
C LEU A 51 -10.60 3.83 12.58
N ARG A 52 -10.97 5.08 12.37
CA ARG A 52 -12.34 5.51 12.05
C ARG A 52 -12.31 6.43 10.84
N ALA A 53 -13.01 6.03 9.78
CA ALA A 53 -13.29 6.94 8.68
C ALA A 53 -14.51 7.78 9.04
N ILE A 54 -14.38 9.10 8.96
CA ILE A 54 -15.44 10.04 9.31
C ILE A 54 -16.12 10.53 8.03
N ASP A 55 -17.44 10.46 7.98
CA ASP A 55 -18.20 11.09 6.90
C ASP A 55 -18.23 12.62 7.13
N PRO A 56 -17.60 13.42 6.28
CA PRO A 56 -17.51 14.86 6.50
C PRO A 56 -18.83 15.61 6.36
N ARG A 57 -19.90 14.94 5.87
CA ARG A 57 -21.23 15.53 5.76
C ARG A 57 -22.03 15.41 7.06
N THR A 58 -21.75 14.38 7.86
CA THR A 58 -22.54 14.02 9.04
C THR A 58 -21.73 14.01 10.32
N ASP A 59 -20.41 14.11 10.23
CA ASP A 59 -19.46 13.98 11.35
C ASP A 59 -19.61 12.63 12.09
N ALA A 60 -20.07 11.61 11.40
CA ALA A 60 -20.28 10.27 11.94
C ALA A 60 -19.33 9.24 11.37
N ASN A 61 -19.09 8.17 12.11
CA ASN A 61 -18.32 7.04 11.62
C ASN A 61 -18.99 6.42 10.39
N VAL A 62 -18.22 6.23 9.32
CA VAL A 62 -18.63 5.40 8.18
C VAL A 62 -18.78 3.97 8.66
N ARG A 63 -19.87 3.30 8.30
CA ARG A 63 -20.18 1.92 8.73
C ARG A 63 -20.23 0.94 7.56
N HIS A 64 -20.33 1.43 6.33
CA HIS A 64 -20.47 0.61 5.15
C HIS A 64 -19.33 0.91 4.18
N PHE A 65 -18.65 -0.14 3.76
CA PHE A 65 -17.49 -0.08 2.88
C PHE A 65 -17.65 -1.09 1.75
N GLU A 66 -17.14 -0.77 0.59
CA GLU A 66 -17.02 -1.70 -0.52
C GLU A 66 -15.79 -2.59 -0.32
N ILE A 67 -15.90 -3.84 -0.74
CA ILE A 67 -14.75 -4.75 -0.75
C ILE A 67 -13.89 -4.43 -1.97
N VAL A 68 -12.62 -4.16 -1.73
CA VAL A 68 -11.60 -3.98 -2.75
C VAL A 68 -10.48 -4.98 -2.47
N HIS A 69 -10.09 -5.75 -3.48
CA HIS A 69 -9.03 -6.75 -3.31
C HIS A 69 -9.26 -7.64 -2.07
N GLU A 70 -10.49 -8.19 -1.96
CA GLU A 70 -10.95 -9.11 -0.91
C GLU A 70 -11.02 -8.51 0.51
N LYS A 71 -10.73 -7.23 0.69
CA LYS A 71 -10.72 -6.56 2.01
C LYS A 71 -11.52 -5.26 1.99
N LEU A 72 -12.01 -4.88 3.18
CA LEU A 72 -12.70 -3.60 3.39
C LEU A 72 -11.71 -2.45 3.61
N LEU A 73 -10.50 -2.77 4.11
CA LEU A 73 -9.42 -1.82 4.35
C LEU A 73 -8.08 -2.52 4.24
N HIS A 74 -7.17 -1.94 3.45
CA HIS A 74 -5.76 -2.29 3.43
C HIS A 74 -5.00 -1.26 4.25
N LEU A 75 -4.23 -1.71 5.23
CA LEU A 75 -3.40 -0.85 6.05
C LEU A 75 -1.93 -1.18 5.84
N PHE A 76 -1.20 -0.22 5.33
CA PHE A 76 0.26 -0.29 5.24
C PHE A 76 0.85 0.45 6.43
N VAL A 77 1.84 -0.15 7.08
CA VAL A 77 2.56 0.42 8.22
C VAL A 77 4.04 0.39 7.91
N VAL A 78 4.68 1.56 7.95
CA VAL A 78 6.10 1.71 7.61
C VAL A 78 6.80 2.49 8.72
N SER A 79 7.92 1.95 9.23
CA SER A 79 8.76 2.65 10.21
C SER A 79 9.57 3.78 9.58
N GLU A 80 9.92 4.78 10.37
CA GLU A 80 10.73 5.93 9.97
C GLU A 80 12.07 5.54 9.33
N ASN A 81 12.70 4.48 9.81
CA ASN A 81 13.95 3.96 9.25
C ASN A 81 13.77 3.10 7.98
N LEU A 82 12.53 2.89 7.52
CA LEU A 82 12.19 2.07 6.34
C LEU A 82 12.62 0.60 6.42
N ASP A 83 12.88 0.08 7.63
CA ASP A 83 13.26 -1.33 7.85
C ASP A 83 12.06 -2.21 8.21
N TYR A 84 10.96 -1.60 8.69
CA TYR A 84 9.72 -2.31 8.95
C TYR A 84 8.64 -1.92 7.94
N PHE A 85 8.03 -2.95 7.38
CA PHE A 85 6.88 -2.86 6.51
C PHE A 85 5.85 -3.92 6.89
N ALA A 86 4.61 -3.53 7.00
CA ALA A 86 3.49 -4.45 7.13
C ALA A 86 2.35 -4.03 6.20
N HIS A 87 1.73 -5.02 5.56
CA HIS A 87 0.47 -4.89 4.83
C HIS A 87 -0.55 -5.77 5.55
N ILE A 88 -1.46 -5.15 6.27
CA ILE A 88 -2.40 -5.78 7.19
C ILE A 88 -3.83 -5.33 6.91
N HIS A 89 -4.80 -6.08 7.42
CA HIS A 89 -6.22 -5.89 7.10
C HIS A 89 -7.03 -5.81 8.39
N PRO A 90 -7.20 -4.59 8.93
CA PRO A 90 -7.98 -4.37 10.13
C PRO A 90 -9.43 -4.87 10.02
N THR A 91 -9.97 -5.35 11.12
CA THR A 91 -11.32 -5.91 11.20
C THR A 91 -12.33 -4.82 11.52
N LEU A 92 -13.37 -4.69 10.69
CA LEU A 92 -14.49 -3.78 10.92
C LEU A 92 -15.29 -4.22 12.17
N GLN A 93 -15.56 -3.27 13.05
CA GLN A 93 -16.35 -3.44 14.26
C GLN A 93 -17.80 -2.93 14.07
N PRO A 94 -18.74 -3.33 14.92
CA PRO A 94 -20.14 -2.88 14.82
C PRO A 94 -20.33 -1.35 14.93
N ASP A 95 -19.39 -0.65 15.57
CA ASP A 95 -19.40 0.81 15.72
C ASP A 95 -18.85 1.55 14.49
N GLY A 96 -18.43 0.82 13.45
CA GLY A 96 -17.82 1.38 12.25
C GLY A 96 -16.31 1.61 12.34
N SER A 97 -15.70 1.35 13.50
CA SER A 97 -14.24 1.40 13.62
C SER A 97 -13.59 0.14 13.02
N PHE A 98 -12.36 0.27 12.56
CA PHE A 98 -11.49 -0.86 12.24
C PHE A 98 -10.49 -1.07 13.37
N ARG A 99 -10.26 -2.33 13.77
CA ARG A 99 -9.28 -2.68 14.80
C ARG A 99 -8.21 -3.62 14.26
N GLN A 100 -6.97 -3.37 14.70
CA GLN A 100 -5.81 -4.17 14.34
C GLN A 100 -4.85 -4.27 15.52
N ASN A 101 -4.50 -5.49 15.88
CA ASN A 101 -3.40 -5.73 16.82
C ASN A 101 -2.07 -5.64 16.07
N VAL A 102 -1.12 -4.95 16.67
CA VAL A 102 0.22 -4.73 16.11
C VAL A 102 1.28 -4.92 17.20
N CYS A 103 2.47 -5.36 16.79
CA CYS A 103 3.66 -5.37 17.60
C CYS A 103 4.77 -4.68 16.78
N LEU A 104 5.09 -3.43 17.13
CA LEU A 104 5.99 -2.59 16.36
C LEU A 104 7.42 -2.71 16.90
N PRO A 105 8.39 -3.14 16.09
CA PRO A 105 9.71 -3.55 16.61
C PRO A 105 10.62 -2.38 16.98
N TYR A 106 10.41 -1.17 16.43
CA TYR A 106 11.32 -0.04 16.59
C TYR A 106 10.64 1.13 17.32
N GLY A 107 11.44 1.94 18.02
CA GLY A 107 11.03 3.28 18.45
C GLY A 107 11.00 4.25 17.26
N GLY A 108 10.37 5.43 17.46
CA GLY A 108 10.27 6.47 16.45
C GLY A 108 8.91 6.55 15.77
N MET A 109 8.88 7.23 14.65
CA MET A 109 7.67 7.47 13.87
C MET A 109 7.33 6.27 12.99
N TYR A 110 6.04 6.00 12.85
CA TYR A 110 5.48 5.10 11.83
C TYR A 110 4.46 5.84 10.99
N ARG A 111 4.58 5.72 9.68
CA ARG A 111 3.57 6.19 8.74
C ARG A 111 2.61 5.05 8.41
N LEU A 112 1.34 5.41 8.36
CA LEU A 112 0.26 4.52 7.99
C LEU A 112 -0.38 5.03 6.70
N LEU A 113 -0.67 4.12 5.78
CA LEU A 113 -1.50 4.40 4.61
C LEU A 113 -2.69 3.45 4.67
N ALA A 114 -3.88 3.99 4.79
CA ALA A 114 -5.13 3.25 4.74
C ALA A 114 -5.79 3.43 3.37
N ASP A 115 -6.01 2.31 2.67
CA ASP A 115 -6.76 2.26 1.42
C ASP A 115 -8.11 1.61 1.69
N PHE A 116 -9.19 2.36 1.52
CA PHE A 116 -10.56 1.92 1.81
C PHE A 116 -11.57 2.61 0.91
N TYR A 117 -12.78 2.05 0.81
CA TYR A 117 -13.81 2.54 -0.08
C TYR A 117 -15.15 2.67 0.65
N PRO A 118 -15.52 3.89 1.14
CA PRO A 118 -16.85 4.11 1.70
C PRO A 118 -17.94 3.83 0.66
N SER A 119 -18.99 3.09 1.03
CA SER A 119 -20.06 2.77 0.09
C SER A 119 -20.77 4.03 -0.42
N GLY A 120 -20.96 4.09 -1.73
CA GLY A 120 -21.59 5.24 -2.38
C GLY A 120 -20.70 6.47 -2.55
N SER A 121 -19.40 6.35 -2.31
CA SER A 121 -18.42 7.43 -2.45
C SER A 121 -17.30 7.06 -3.45
N VAL A 122 -16.10 7.57 -3.25
CA VAL A 122 -14.90 7.26 -4.02
C VAL A 122 -13.87 6.54 -3.14
N PRO A 123 -12.98 5.73 -3.73
CA PRO A 123 -11.86 5.14 -3.01
C PRO A 123 -11.00 6.20 -2.33
N GLN A 124 -10.54 5.89 -1.12
CA GLN A 124 -9.78 6.78 -0.25
C GLN A 124 -8.38 6.22 -0.01
N LEU A 125 -7.39 7.09 -0.04
CA LEU A 125 -6.04 6.83 0.45
C LEU A 125 -5.76 7.83 1.57
N ALA A 126 -5.93 7.39 2.81
CA ALA A 126 -5.73 8.25 3.97
C ALA A 126 -4.41 7.93 4.67
N VAL A 127 -3.66 8.97 4.99
CA VAL A 127 -2.34 8.83 5.64
C VAL A 127 -2.46 9.21 7.11
N GLY A 128 -1.84 8.40 7.98
CA GLY A 128 -1.75 8.67 9.41
C GLY A 128 -0.33 8.55 9.92
N THR A 129 -0.14 8.95 11.19
CA THR A 129 1.15 8.84 11.87
C THR A 129 0.92 8.40 13.31
N ILE A 130 1.72 7.46 13.77
CA ILE A 130 1.80 7.07 15.18
C ILE A 130 3.24 7.11 15.64
N PHE A 131 3.45 7.23 16.95
CA PHE A 131 4.77 7.28 17.54
C PHE A 131 4.94 6.16 18.56
N VAL A 132 6.07 5.46 18.47
CA VAL A 132 6.51 4.45 19.41
C VAL A 132 7.65 5.04 20.23
N THR A 133 7.63 4.87 21.55
CA THR A 133 8.67 5.42 22.43
C THR A 133 10.07 4.92 22.05
N GLY A 134 11.10 5.76 22.25
CA GLY A 134 12.46 5.46 21.83
C GLY A 134 12.87 6.24 20.59
N ASN A 135 14.14 6.14 20.24
CA ASN A 135 14.70 6.83 19.08
C ASN A 135 14.68 5.93 17.86
N SER A 136 14.47 6.53 16.71
CA SER A 136 14.73 5.94 15.41
C SER A 136 16.02 6.50 14.82
N SER A 137 16.71 5.71 14.03
CA SER A 137 17.79 6.22 13.18
C SER A 137 17.18 6.57 11.82
N PRO A 138 17.50 7.74 11.23
CA PRO A 138 17.07 8.08 9.90
C PRO A 138 17.51 6.99 8.89
N PRO A 139 16.74 6.74 7.83
CA PRO A 139 17.13 5.79 6.82
C PRO A 139 18.38 6.28 6.08
N HIS A 140 19.29 5.37 5.81
CA HIS A 140 20.40 5.60 4.87
C HIS A 140 20.16 4.75 3.62
N LEU A 141 19.34 5.28 2.70
CA LEU A 141 19.02 4.58 1.48
C LEU A 141 20.11 4.77 0.42
N GLY A 142 20.53 3.68 -0.19
CA GLY A 142 21.31 3.63 -1.41
C GLY A 142 20.55 2.88 -2.49
N ALA A 143 20.79 3.18 -3.74
CA ALA A 143 20.17 2.44 -4.84
C ALA A 143 20.43 0.93 -4.69
N SER A 144 19.37 0.13 -4.73
CA SER A 144 19.45 -1.33 -4.66
C SER A 144 18.44 -1.95 -5.60
N LEU A 145 18.93 -2.38 -6.76
CA LEU A 145 18.16 -3.09 -7.79
C LEU A 145 18.66 -4.52 -7.99
N THR A 146 19.49 -5.02 -7.06
CA THR A 146 19.91 -6.42 -7.05
C THR A 146 18.70 -7.31 -6.80
N PRO A 147 18.65 -8.54 -7.35
CA PRO A 147 17.55 -9.46 -7.13
C PRO A 147 17.25 -9.64 -5.64
N SER A 148 15.98 -9.46 -5.29
CA SER A 148 15.49 -9.55 -3.91
C SER A 148 14.96 -10.95 -3.64
N LYS A 149 15.57 -11.65 -2.68
CA LYS A 149 15.16 -12.98 -2.26
C LYS A 149 14.13 -12.89 -1.13
N ALA A 150 13.02 -13.58 -1.29
CA ALA A 150 11.97 -13.72 -0.30
C ALA A 150 11.83 -15.17 0.20
N ALA A 151 10.71 -15.53 0.81
CA ALA A 151 10.55 -16.84 1.47
C ALA A 151 10.74 -18.02 0.50
N ASN A 152 10.05 -18.03 -0.65
CA ASN A 152 10.12 -19.13 -1.61
C ASN A 152 10.22 -18.66 -3.07
N LEU A 153 10.57 -17.38 -3.29
CA LEU A 153 10.88 -16.85 -4.63
C LEU A 153 11.96 -15.75 -4.56
N THR A 154 12.52 -15.45 -5.71
CA THR A 154 13.41 -14.30 -5.93
C THR A 154 12.77 -13.42 -7.00
N ALA A 155 12.74 -12.11 -6.77
CA ALA A 155 12.31 -11.14 -7.76
C ALA A 155 13.49 -10.34 -8.29
N SER A 156 13.54 -10.16 -9.61
CA SER A 156 14.40 -9.20 -10.27
C SER A 156 13.56 -8.02 -10.76
N LEU A 157 14.12 -6.82 -10.72
CA LEU A 157 13.44 -5.60 -11.11
C LEU A 157 14.19 -4.91 -12.25
N ARG A 158 13.47 -4.60 -13.33
CA ARG A 158 13.93 -3.74 -14.42
C ARG A 158 13.06 -2.50 -14.49
N LEU A 159 13.69 -1.35 -14.65
CA LEU A 159 13.02 -0.05 -14.79
C LEU A 159 12.99 0.39 -16.25
N ASP A 160 11.90 1.02 -16.67
CA ASP A 160 11.77 1.63 -17.98
C ASP A 160 11.03 2.99 -17.83
N PRO A 161 11.73 4.14 -17.96
CA PRO A 161 13.16 4.27 -18.26
C PRO A 161 14.07 3.73 -17.16
N VAL A 162 15.30 3.35 -17.53
CA VAL A 162 16.30 2.82 -16.56
C VAL A 162 16.60 3.81 -15.44
N GLN A 163 16.54 5.11 -15.76
CA GLN A 163 16.63 6.20 -14.79
C GLN A 163 15.25 6.87 -14.64
N PRO A 164 14.51 6.56 -13.56
CA PRO A 164 13.25 7.25 -13.27
C PRO A 164 13.44 8.75 -13.08
N LEU A 165 12.48 9.51 -13.59
CA LEU A 165 12.42 10.96 -13.45
C LEU A 165 11.16 11.35 -12.68
N ALA A 166 11.29 12.30 -11.76
CA ALA A 166 10.18 12.80 -10.95
C ALA A 166 9.07 13.36 -11.85
N GLY A 167 7.82 13.01 -11.54
CA GLY A 167 6.64 13.44 -12.30
C GLY A 167 6.38 12.67 -13.59
N LEU A 168 7.28 11.80 -14.04
CA LEU A 168 7.09 10.98 -15.23
C LEU A 168 6.80 9.51 -14.88
N GLN A 169 6.01 8.87 -15.75
CA GLN A 169 5.70 7.46 -15.57
C GLN A 169 6.95 6.60 -15.76
N THR A 170 7.16 5.71 -14.80
CA THR A 170 8.17 4.64 -14.85
C THR A 170 7.46 3.29 -14.82
N LYS A 171 7.84 2.38 -15.71
CA LYS A 171 7.42 0.98 -15.65
C LYS A 171 8.38 0.22 -14.76
N LEU A 172 7.86 -0.43 -13.74
CA LEU A 172 8.55 -1.37 -12.90
C LEU A 172 8.20 -2.77 -13.39
N ILE A 173 9.17 -3.46 -13.96
CA ILE A 173 8.97 -4.78 -14.58
C ILE A 173 9.67 -5.81 -13.72
N PHE A 174 8.87 -6.58 -12.99
CA PHE A 174 9.34 -7.67 -12.14
C PHE A 174 9.43 -8.95 -12.93
N SER A 175 10.46 -9.73 -12.65
CA SER A 175 10.62 -11.12 -13.12
C SER A 175 10.82 -12.02 -11.91
N LEU A 176 9.98 -13.04 -11.78
CA LEU A 176 9.91 -13.92 -10.60
C LEU A 176 10.53 -15.29 -10.91
N ASP A 177 11.32 -15.81 -9.99
CA ASP A 177 11.93 -17.13 -10.06
C ASP A 177 11.79 -17.86 -8.71
N PRO A 178 11.23 -19.10 -8.65
CA PRO A 178 10.68 -19.87 -9.77
C PRO A 178 9.41 -19.27 -10.39
N ALA A 179 9.26 -19.50 -11.70
CA ALA A 179 8.10 -19.06 -12.48
C ALA A 179 6.81 -19.84 -12.20
N THR A 180 6.91 -20.98 -11.55
CA THR A 180 5.78 -21.91 -11.30
C THR A 180 5.17 -21.71 -9.92
N GLY A 181 3.89 -22.04 -9.77
CA GLY A 181 3.18 -21.98 -8.49
C GLY A 181 2.76 -20.58 -8.04
N LEU A 182 2.84 -19.60 -8.94
CA LEU A 182 2.33 -18.25 -8.69
C LEU A 182 0.81 -18.25 -8.56
N GLN A 183 0.29 -17.44 -7.67
CA GLN A 183 -1.14 -17.38 -7.33
C GLN A 183 -1.55 -15.92 -7.15
N PRO A 184 -2.81 -15.57 -7.43
CA PRO A 184 -3.35 -14.29 -7.02
C PRO A 184 -3.26 -14.13 -5.48
N TYR A 185 -2.97 -12.92 -5.05
CA TYR A 185 -2.94 -12.51 -3.66
C TYR A 185 -3.91 -11.35 -3.47
N LEU A 186 -4.94 -11.55 -2.65
CA LEU A 186 -5.99 -10.57 -2.40
C LEU A 186 -6.62 -10.05 -3.71
N GLY A 187 -7.02 -10.97 -4.60
CA GLY A 187 -7.73 -10.63 -5.84
C GLY A 187 -6.90 -9.96 -6.93
N THR A 188 -5.58 -9.85 -6.75
CA THR A 188 -4.64 -9.36 -7.77
C THR A 188 -3.36 -10.21 -7.78
N TRP A 189 -2.50 -10.06 -8.78
CA TRP A 189 -1.25 -10.83 -8.88
C TRP A 189 -0.13 -10.32 -7.97
N ALA A 190 -0.24 -9.08 -7.48
CA ALA A 190 0.69 -8.51 -6.52
C ALA A 190 0.15 -7.22 -5.90
N HIS A 191 0.71 -6.83 -4.74
CA HIS A 191 0.53 -5.52 -4.11
C HIS A 191 1.86 -4.84 -3.93
N MET A 192 1.93 -3.55 -4.21
CA MET A 192 3.16 -2.78 -4.07
C MET A 192 2.91 -1.49 -3.29
N LEU A 193 3.78 -1.22 -2.31
CA LEU A 193 3.94 0.09 -1.70
C LEU A 193 5.32 0.64 -2.04
N ALA A 194 5.37 1.87 -2.53
CA ALA A 194 6.59 2.66 -2.60
C ALA A 194 6.51 3.81 -1.60
N ALA A 195 7.56 3.99 -0.80
CA ALA A 195 7.68 5.08 0.16
C ALA A 195 8.94 5.89 -0.10
N SER A 196 8.82 7.22 -0.14
CA SER A 196 9.99 8.11 -0.16
C SER A 196 10.78 8.02 1.15
N GLU A 197 12.09 8.31 1.10
CA GLU A 197 12.94 8.22 2.30
C GLU A 197 12.52 9.13 3.44
N ASP A 198 11.77 10.20 3.15
CA ASP A 198 11.18 11.11 4.14
C ASP A 198 9.74 10.73 4.54
N LEU A 199 9.22 9.63 4.02
CA LEU A 199 7.86 9.13 4.25
C LEU A 199 6.74 10.12 3.94
N ILE A 200 6.99 11.13 3.10
CA ILE A 200 5.95 12.05 2.61
C ILE A 200 5.12 11.37 1.52
N ASP A 201 5.79 10.71 0.57
CA ASP A 201 5.11 10.01 -0.51
C ASP A 201 4.93 8.53 -0.16
N LEU A 202 3.69 8.09 -0.13
CA LEU A 202 3.28 6.70 -0.01
C LEU A 202 2.43 6.34 -1.22
N ILE A 203 2.90 5.42 -2.05
CA ILE A 203 2.28 5.08 -3.34
C ILE A 203 1.90 3.61 -3.33
N HIS A 204 0.59 3.33 -3.22
CA HIS A 204 0.05 1.97 -3.32
C HIS A 204 -0.45 1.72 -4.75
N VAL A 205 0.04 0.67 -5.37
CA VAL A 205 -0.35 0.28 -6.73
C VAL A 205 -0.39 -1.24 -6.91
N HIS A 206 -1.16 -1.66 -7.93
CA HIS A 206 -1.28 -3.04 -8.38
C HIS A 206 -0.66 -3.21 -9.77
N PRO A 207 -0.39 -4.44 -10.22
CA PRO A 207 0.15 -4.65 -11.56
C PRO A 207 -0.80 -4.08 -12.63
N PHE A 208 -0.22 -3.35 -13.58
CA PHE A 208 -0.91 -2.90 -14.78
C PHE A 208 -1.04 -4.03 -15.79
N LEU A 209 -0.01 -4.89 -15.91
CA LEU A 209 -0.01 -6.10 -16.70
C LEU A 209 0.47 -7.26 -15.82
N ALA A 210 -0.36 -8.27 -15.70
CA ALA A 210 -0.06 -9.54 -15.06
C ALA A 210 -1.08 -10.59 -15.55
N ASP A 211 -0.60 -11.76 -15.95
CA ASP A 211 -1.40 -12.86 -16.48
C ASP A 211 -1.17 -14.19 -15.73
N GLY A 212 -0.50 -14.08 -14.56
CA GLY A 212 -0.09 -15.26 -13.79
C GLY A 212 1.26 -15.85 -14.20
N GLY A 213 1.88 -15.28 -15.24
CA GLY A 213 3.25 -15.59 -15.61
C GLY A 213 4.27 -14.93 -14.71
N PRO A 214 5.56 -15.23 -14.90
CA PRO A 214 6.63 -14.75 -14.03
C PRO A 214 6.93 -13.26 -14.21
N THR A 215 6.35 -12.61 -15.22
CA THR A 215 6.60 -11.18 -15.49
C THR A 215 5.37 -10.36 -15.15
N MET A 216 5.57 -9.32 -14.35
CA MET A 216 4.52 -8.39 -13.94
C MET A 216 5.01 -6.96 -14.12
N GLN A 217 4.16 -6.07 -14.66
CA GLN A 217 4.46 -4.66 -14.85
C GLN A 217 3.58 -3.80 -13.96
N PHE A 218 4.22 -2.88 -13.24
CA PHE A 218 3.55 -1.78 -12.56
C PHE A 218 3.89 -0.47 -13.27
N ASN A 219 2.94 0.45 -13.32
CA ASN A 219 3.13 1.80 -13.80
C ASN A 219 3.10 2.75 -12.61
N VAL A 220 4.19 3.47 -12.37
CA VAL A 220 4.35 4.36 -11.21
C VAL A 220 4.79 5.73 -11.67
N ILE A 221 4.25 6.77 -11.03
CA ILE A 221 4.77 8.13 -11.12
C ILE A 221 5.32 8.47 -9.73
N PHE A 222 6.64 8.62 -9.63
CA PHE A 222 7.28 9.12 -8.42
C PHE A 222 7.16 10.64 -8.42
N PRO A 223 6.47 11.26 -7.42
CA PRO A 223 6.19 12.69 -7.49
C PRO A 223 7.41 13.58 -7.30
N ARG A 224 8.42 13.11 -6.56
CA ARG A 224 9.62 13.88 -6.22
C ARG A 224 10.91 13.11 -6.47
N THR A 225 12.02 13.84 -6.50
CA THR A 225 13.38 13.27 -6.52
C THR A 225 13.72 12.63 -5.17
N GLY A 226 14.71 11.74 -5.17
CA GLY A 226 15.21 11.07 -3.96
C GLY A 226 15.17 9.56 -4.09
N PHE A 227 15.28 8.88 -2.98
CA PHE A 227 15.19 7.44 -2.92
C PHE A 227 13.78 7.01 -2.50
N TYR A 228 13.29 5.96 -3.18
CA TYR A 228 12.04 5.29 -2.82
C TYR A 228 12.32 3.85 -2.44
N ARG A 229 11.91 3.46 -1.24
CA ARG A 229 11.87 2.06 -0.83
C ARG A 229 10.60 1.44 -1.38
N VAL A 230 10.73 0.33 -2.07
CA VAL A 230 9.63 -0.37 -2.74
C VAL A 230 9.51 -1.77 -2.16
N TRP A 231 8.37 -2.06 -1.53
CA TRP A 231 7.99 -3.40 -1.11
C TRP A 231 6.94 -3.92 -2.07
N THR A 232 7.16 -5.15 -2.58
CA THR A 232 6.20 -5.81 -3.45
C THR A 232 5.90 -7.20 -2.92
N GLN A 233 4.62 -7.50 -2.79
CA GLN A 233 4.14 -8.78 -2.29
C GLN A 233 3.59 -9.61 -3.43
N PHE A 234 4.06 -10.86 -3.51
CA PHE A 234 3.64 -11.89 -4.45
C PHE A 234 3.25 -13.14 -3.68
N GLN A 235 2.28 -13.89 -4.18
CA GLN A 235 1.94 -15.18 -3.59
C GLN A 235 2.43 -16.31 -4.48
N ARG A 236 3.12 -17.29 -3.86
CA ARG A 236 3.55 -18.52 -4.48
C ARG A 236 3.34 -19.69 -3.51
N GLU A 237 2.64 -20.73 -3.97
CA GLU A 237 2.40 -21.94 -3.16
C GLU A 237 1.87 -21.60 -1.75
N ASN A 238 0.84 -20.76 -1.70
CA ASN A 238 0.19 -20.24 -0.48
C ASN A 238 1.12 -19.46 0.47
N THR A 239 2.31 -19.07 0.01
CA THR A 239 3.25 -18.24 0.77
C THR A 239 3.32 -16.85 0.19
N VAL A 240 3.04 -15.85 1.02
CA VAL A 240 3.21 -14.44 0.65
C VAL A 240 4.69 -14.07 0.76
N ASN A 241 5.25 -13.61 -0.35
CA ASN A 241 6.63 -13.20 -0.48
C ASN A 241 6.71 -11.69 -0.56
N THR A 242 7.46 -11.06 0.34
CA THR A 242 7.73 -9.61 0.28
C THR A 242 9.15 -9.40 -0.24
N THR A 243 9.27 -8.73 -1.36
CA THR A 243 10.55 -8.33 -1.96
C THR A 243 10.77 -6.84 -1.77
N VAL A 244 12.04 -6.43 -1.71
CA VAL A 244 12.42 -5.05 -1.37
C VAL A 244 13.45 -4.53 -2.37
N PHE A 245 13.19 -3.31 -2.87
CA PHE A 245 14.11 -2.59 -3.75
C PHE A 245 14.25 -1.14 -3.29
N THR A 246 15.31 -0.46 -3.70
CA THR A 246 15.48 0.97 -3.49
C THR A 246 15.77 1.65 -4.82
N ILE A 247 14.86 2.50 -5.27
CA ILE A 247 14.87 3.13 -6.57
C ILE A 247 15.32 4.59 -6.43
N PRO A 248 16.41 5.01 -7.11
CA PRO A 248 16.79 6.41 -7.19
C PRO A 248 15.95 7.12 -8.26
N VAL A 249 15.33 8.24 -7.90
CA VAL A 249 14.54 9.10 -8.80
C VAL A 249 15.23 10.43 -8.96
N LYS A 250 15.49 10.86 -10.20
CA LYS A 250 16.16 12.13 -10.49
C LYS A 250 15.19 13.23 -10.90
N ALA A 251 15.66 14.46 -10.90
CA ALA A 251 14.95 15.57 -11.49
C ALA A 251 14.78 15.38 -13.01
N LEU A 252 13.74 16.01 -13.55
CA LEU A 252 13.50 16.13 -14.99
C LEU A 252 14.55 17.01 -15.64
#